data_d8522deb21628649b674990f4fcb649d
#
_entry.id   d8522deb21628649b674990f4fcb649d
#
_cell.length_a   1.000
_cell.length_b   1.000
_cell.length_c   1.000
_cell.angle_alpha   90.00
_cell.angle_beta   90.00
_cell.angle_gamma   90.00
#
_symmetry.space_group_name_H-M   'P 1'
#
loop_
_entity.id
_entity.type
_entity.pdbx_description
1 polymer ?
#
loop_
_entity_poly.entity_id
_entity_poly.type
_entity_poly.pdbx_seq_one_letter_code
_entity_poly.pdbx_strand_id
1 'polypeptide(L)'
;MIRPAIINDYDRIWMIFKEVIQTQDTYVFDKNTPKEMLKTYWFADYMHTFVFEENGEILGTYILKPNQIDLGSHIANASYMIHPKSQGEGIGFKLGQHSLEKAKELGFLAMQFNIVVSTNLPAIKLWKKLGFRIIGTTPKGFKHPEKGLVDSFIMFKNLK
;
A
#
# COMPACT_ATOMS: atom_id res chain seq x y z
N MET A 1 -8.81 -7.22 -13.72
CA MET A 1 -7.49 -7.75 -14.10
C MET A 1 -6.39 -6.95 -13.42
N ILE A 2 -5.35 -7.63 -12.89
CA ILE A 2 -4.18 -6.95 -12.32
C ILE A 2 -3.02 -7.06 -13.31
N ARG A 3 -2.39 -5.95 -13.61
CA ARG A 3 -1.26 -5.85 -14.55
C ARG A 3 -0.22 -4.85 -14.08
N PRO A 4 1.02 -4.94 -14.59
CA PRO A 4 2.00 -3.86 -14.36
C PRO A 4 1.48 -2.51 -14.85
N ALA A 5 1.77 -1.46 -14.09
CA ALA A 5 1.47 -0.10 -14.52
C ALA A 5 2.41 0.34 -15.64
N ILE A 6 1.90 1.13 -16.55
CA ILE A 6 2.65 1.80 -17.61
C ILE A 6 2.60 3.32 -17.40
N ILE A 7 3.46 4.05 -18.10
CA ILE A 7 3.52 5.51 -17.94
C ILE A 7 2.18 6.20 -18.23
N ASN A 8 1.39 5.63 -19.14
CA ASN A 8 0.07 6.17 -19.47
C ASN A 8 -0.96 6.01 -18.34
N ASP A 9 -0.65 5.21 -17.31
CA ASP A 9 -1.51 5.05 -16.13
C ASP A 9 -1.27 6.15 -15.09
N TYR A 10 -0.22 6.94 -15.23
CA TYR A 10 0.23 7.92 -14.23
C TYR A 10 -0.91 8.85 -13.78
N ASP A 11 -1.63 9.45 -14.72
CA ASP A 11 -2.71 10.39 -14.40
C ASP A 11 -3.88 9.71 -13.69
N ARG A 12 -4.21 8.48 -14.09
CA ARG A 12 -5.27 7.70 -13.45
C ARG A 12 -4.90 7.25 -12.04
N ILE A 13 -3.65 6.84 -11.84
CA ILE A 13 -3.12 6.49 -10.51
C ILE A 13 -3.09 7.75 -9.64
N TRP A 14 -2.69 8.89 -10.20
CA TRP A 14 -2.72 10.16 -9.47
C TRP A 14 -4.12 10.51 -8.95
N MET A 15 -5.16 10.28 -9.73
CA MET A 15 -6.55 10.52 -9.28
C MET A 15 -6.90 9.69 -8.05
N ILE A 16 -6.51 8.42 -8.02
CA ILE A 16 -6.71 7.56 -6.84
C ILE A 16 -5.87 8.06 -5.66
N PHE A 17 -4.59 8.29 -5.88
CA PHE A 17 -3.66 8.77 -4.86
C PHE A 17 -4.16 10.06 -4.21
N LYS A 18 -4.51 11.05 -5.03
CA LYS A 18 -5.02 12.34 -4.58
C LYS A 18 -6.26 12.20 -3.70
N GLU A 19 -7.23 11.40 -4.12
CA GLU A 19 -8.46 11.19 -3.35
C GLU A 19 -8.21 10.44 -2.04
N VAL A 20 -7.34 9.43 -2.05
CA VAL A 20 -7.00 8.67 -0.84
C VAL A 20 -6.29 9.53 0.19
N ILE A 21 -5.30 10.34 -0.20
CA ILE A 21 -4.57 11.17 0.76
C ILE A 21 -5.41 12.32 1.33
N GLN A 22 -6.51 12.71 0.69
CA GLN A 22 -7.42 13.72 1.24
C GLN A 22 -8.08 13.27 2.55
N THR A 23 -8.24 11.97 2.78
CA THR A 23 -8.83 11.44 4.01
C THR A 23 -7.95 11.64 5.24
N GLN A 24 -6.63 11.70 5.06
CA GLN A 24 -5.61 11.90 6.11
C GLN A 24 -5.65 10.87 7.25
N ASP A 25 -6.29 9.72 7.05
CA ASP A 25 -6.53 8.71 8.10
C ASP A 25 -5.88 7.35 7.84
N THR A 26 -5.22 7.18 6.69
CA THR A 26 -4.65 5.88 6.28
C THR A 26 -3.19 5.93 5.84
N TYR A 27 -2.70 7.03 5.28
CA TYR A 27 -1.35 7.19 4.76
C TYR A 27 -0.66 8.44 5.33
N VAL A 28 0.67 8.39 5.41
CA VAL A 28 1.50 9.48 5.96
C VAL A 28 1.65 10.68 5.02
N PHE A 29 1.23 10.56 3.77
CA PHE A 29 1.38 11.63 2.78
C PHE A 29 0.51 12.84 3.13
N ASP A 30 1.10 14.03 3.03
CA ASP A 30 0.36 15.29 3.21
C ASP A 30 -0.72 15.44 2.12
N LYS A 31 -1.89 15.93 2.51
CA LYS A 31 -3.02 16.14 1.58
C LYS A 31 -2.70 17.09 0.43
N ASN A 32 -1.70 17.95 0.59
CA ASN A 32 -1.25 18.90 -0.43
C ASN A 32 -0.07 18.37 -1.26
N THR A 33 0.25 17.07 -1.16
CA THR A 33 1.29 16.43 -1.97
C THR A 33 1.07 16.74 -3.45
N PRO A 34 2.03 17.37 -4.16
CA PRO A 34 1.85 17.71 -5.56
C PRO A 34 1.97 16.47 -6.44
N LYS A 35 1.37 16.53 -7.62
CA LYS A 35 1.32 15.43 -8.60
C LYS A 35 2.71 14.91 -8.98
N GLU A 36 3.70 15.79 -9.06
CA GLU A 36 5.08 15.42 -9.40
C GLU A 36 5.71 14.45 -8.42
N MET A 37 5.29 14.48 -7.16
CA MET A 37 5.80 13.59 -6.12
C MET A 37 5.34 12.14 -6.29
N LEU A 38 4.29 11.88 -7.07
CA LEU A 38 3.86 10.53 -7.38
C LEU A 38 4.99 9.73 -8.05
N LYS A 39 5.84 10.39 -8.84
CA LYS A 39 7.01 9.78 -9.45
C LYS A 39 7.95 9.16 -8.41
N THR A 40 8.17 9.85 -7.31
CA THR A 40 9.00 9.39 -6.20
C THR A 40 8.30 8.34 -5.34
N TYR A 41 7.03 8.54 -5.03
CA TYR A 41 6.30 7.73 -4.07
C TYR A 41 5.68 6.47 -4.66
N TRP A 42 5.46 6.42 -5.98
CA TRP A 42 4.71 5.33 -6.62
C TRP A 42 5.38 4.75 -7.86
N PHE A 43 6.34 5.47 -8.46
CA PHE A 43 7.01 5.08 -9.70
C PHE A 43 8.53 5.15 -9.63
N ALA A 44 9.15 5.09 -8.44
CA ALA A 44 10.60 5.06 -8.33
C ALA A 44 11.17 3.79 -9.01
N ASP A 45 12.38 3.85 -9.51
CA ASP A 45 13.01 2.77 -10.29
C ASP A 45 13.08 1.43 -9.54
N TYR A 46 13.18 1.47 -8.22
CA TYR A 46 13.22 0.27 -7.37
C TYR A 46 11.83 -0.29 -7.02
N MET A 47 10.75 0.34 -7.49
CA MET A 47 9.37 -0.06 -7.24
C MET A 47 8.81 -0.87 -8.39
N HIS A 48 8.07 -1.91 -8.06
CA HIS A 48 7.19 -2.62 -8.99
C HIS A 48 5.76 -2.12 -8.77
N THR A 49 5.22 -1.41 -9.75
CA THR A 49 3.91 -0.77 -9.65
C THR A 49 2.89 -1.54 -10.48
N PHE A 50 1.73 -1.82 -9.88
CA PHE A 50 0.64 -2.57 -10.49
C PHE A 50 -0.68 -1.82 -10.38
N VAL A 51 -1.57 -2.11 -11.30
CA VAL A 51 -2.94 -1.57 -11.32
C VAL A 51 -3.97 -2.70 -11.36
N PHE A 52 -5.11 -2.47 -10.72
CA PHE A 52 -6.32 -3.25 -10.93
C PHE A 52 -7.20 -2.52 -11.93
N GLU A 53 -7.42 -3.13 -13.06
CA GLU A 53 -8.21 -2.56 -14.15
C GLU A 53 -9.47 -3.40 -14.39
N GLU A 54 -10.60 -2.73 -14.51
CA GLU A 54 -11.89 -3.32 -14.83
C GLU A 54 -12.67 -2.40 -15.75
N ASN A 55 -13.19 -2.94 -16.86
CA ASN A 55 -13.95 -2.18 -17.87
C ASN A 55 -13.22 -0.92 -18.39
N GLY A 56 -11.88 -0.99 -18.50
CA GLY A 56 -11.05 0.12 -18.97
C GLY A 56 -10.77 1.19 -17.91
N GLU A 57 -11.26 1.01 -16.68
CA GLU A 57 -10.99 1.91 -15.56
C GLU A 57 -10.00 1.31 -14.57
N ILE A 58 -9.10 2.13 -14.04
CA ILE A 58 -8.21 1.74 -12.95
C ILE A 58 -8.91 2.04 -11.63
N LEU A 59 -9.18 0.98 -10.86
CA LEU A 59 -9.92 1.07 -9.61
C LEU A 59 -9.02 0.88 -8.38
N GLY A 60 -7.80 0.44 -8.58
CA GLY A 60 -6.84 0.23 -7.50
C GLY A 60 -5.42 0.14 -8.03
N THR A 61 -4.47 0.29 -7.14
CA THR A 61 -3.04 0.23 -7.44
C THR A 61 -2.26 -0.21 -6.21
N TYR A 62 -1.10 -0.84 -6.43
CA TYR A 62 -0.15 -1.10 -5.37
C TYR A 62 1.28 -0.98 -5.88
N ILE A 63 2.19 -0.74 -4.96
CA ILE A 63 3.64 -0.83 -5.18
C ILE A 63 4.23 -1.94 -4.34
N LEU A 64 5.29 -2.53 -4.85
CA LEU A 64 6.10 -3.54 -4.18
C LEU A 64 7.57 -3.14 -4.32
N LYS A 65 8.28 -3.11 -3.20
CA LYS A 65 9.68 -2.69 -3.14
C LYS A 65 10.41 -3.40 -2.00
N PRO A 66 11.75 -3.39 -2.00
CA PRO A 66 12.50 -3.77 -0.79
C PRO A 66 12.15 -2.84 0.38
N ASN A 67 11.97 -3.41 1.58
CA ASN A 67 11.69 -2.61 2.78
C ASN A 67 12.91 -1.83 3.23
N GLN A 68 14.10 -2.41 3.07
CA GLN A 68 15.39 -1.82 3.42
C GLN A 68 16.40 -2.03 2.29
N ILE A 69 17.50 -1.32 2.35
CA ILE A 69 18.59 -1.45 1.40
C ILE A 69 19.49 -2.66 1.72
N ASP A 70 20.26 -3.08 0.76
CA ASP A 70 21.40 -4.03 0.87
C ASP A 70 21.06 -5.27 1.72
N LEU A 71 21.63 -5.39 2.89
CA LEU A 71 21.48 -6.57 3.76
C LEU A 71 20.07 -6.74 4.35
N GLY A 72 19.22 -5.75 4.21
CA GLY A 72 17.80 -5.80 4.60
C GLY A 72 16.84 -5.96 3.42
N SER A 73 17.34 -6.07 2.19
CA SER A 73 16.51 -6.04 0.96
C SER A 73 15.75 -7.33 0.66
N HIS A 74 15.93 -8.36 1.45
CA HIS A 74 15.19 -9.63 1.33
C HIS A 74 13.75 -9.58 1.86
N ILE A 75 13.39 -8.52 2.58
CA ILE A 75 12.02 -8.29 3.05
C ILE A 75 11.38 -7.24 2.14
N ALA A 76 10.18 -7.56 1.63
CA ALA A 76 9.39 -6.64 0.83
C ALA A 76 8.60 -5.67 1.70
N ASN A 77 8.29 -4.52 1.13
CA ASN A 77 7.26 -3.59 1.60
C ASN A 77 6.28 -3.35 0.45
N ALA A 78 5.04 -3.11 0.77
CA ALA A 78 4.02 -2.78 -0.22
C ALA A 78 3.05 -1.72 0.32
N SER A 79 2.48 -0.94 -0.57
CA SER A 79 1.43 0.04 -0.28
C SER A 79 0.33 -0.09 -1.31
N TYR A 80 -0.91 0.05 -0.88
CA TYR A 80 -2.10 -0.19 -1.71
C TYR A 80 -3.05 0.98 -1.62
N MET A 81 -3.62 1.38 -2.73
CA MET A 81 -4.66 2.40 -2.77
C MET A 81 -5.81 1.94 -3.66
N ILE A 82 -7.03 2.13 -3.19
CA ILE A 82 -8.24 1.76 -3.90
C ILE A 82 -9.05 3.04 -4.12
N HIS A 83 -9.58 3.17 -5.33
CA HIS A 83 -10.46 4.28 -5.65
C HIS A 83 -11.61 4.31 -4.62
N PRO A 84 -11.89 5.46 -3.98
CA PRO A 84 -12.91 5.53 -2.93
C PRO A 84 -14.28 4.99 -3.34
N LYS A 85 -14.65 5.13 -4.62
CA LYS A 85 -15.91 4.59 -5.17
C LYS A 85 -15.97 3.07 -5.19
N SER A 86 -14.82 2.40 -5.15
CA SER A 86 -14.71 0.94 -5.24
C SER A 86 -14.29 0.29 -3.93
N GLN A 87 -14.39 1.02 -2.83
CA GLN A 87 -14.19 0.48 -1.48
C GLN A 87 -15.25 -0.59 -1.17
N GLY A 88 -14.83 -1.68 -0.52
CA GLY A 88 -15.73 -2.76 -0.14
C GLY A 88 -16.03 -3.79 -1.24
N GLU A 89 -15.47 -3.64 -2.45
CA GLU A 89 -15.67 -4.56 -3.58
C GLU A 89 -14.65 -5.72 -3.63
N GLY A 90 -13.82 -5.87 -2.60
CA GLY A 90 -12.82 -6.94 -2.51
C GLY A 90 -11.55 -6.69 -3.33
N ILE A 91 -11.38 -5.50 -3.90
CA ILE A 91 -10.19 -5.15 -4.70
C ILE A 91 -8.94 -5.19 -3.84
N GLY A 92 -9.00 -4.69 -2.60
CA GLY A 92 -7.88 -4.73 -1.66
C GLY A 92 -7.38 -6.14 -1.38
N PHE A 93 -8.29 -7.08 -1.23
CA PHE A 93 -7.93 -8.49 -1.04
C PHE A 93 -7.24 -9.07 -2.29
N LYS A 94 -7.77 -8.80 -3.48
CA LYS A 94 -7.18 -9.25 -4.76
C LYS A 94 -5.78 -8.67 -4.97
N LEU A 95 -5.61 -7.36 -4.72
CA LEU A 95 -4.31 -6.71 -4.80
C LEU A 95 -3.32 -7.29 -3.78
N GLY A 96 -3.78 -7.51 -2.55
CA GLY A 96 -2.96 -8.11 -1.49
C GLY A 96 -2.49 -9.52 -1.86
N GLN A 97 -3.39 -10.40 -2.33
CA GLN A 97 -3.01 -11.73 -2.80
C GLN A 97 -1.98 -11.68 -3.92
N HIS A 98 -2.25 -10.89 -4.96
CA HIS A 98 -1.35 -10.74 -6.09
C HIS A 98 0.03 -10.23 -5.67
N SER A 99 0.08 -9.28 -4.72
CA SER A 99 1.36 -8.75 -4.22
C SER A 99 2.18 -9.81 -3.48
N LEU A 100 1.54 -10.71 -2.73
CA LEU A 100 2.21 -11.80 -2.05
C LEU A 100 2.80 -12.82 -3.04
N GLU A 101 2.06 -13.16 -4.09
CA GLU A 101 2.53 -14.04 -5.16
C GLU A 101 3.72 -13.39 -5.89
N LYS A 102 3.58 -12.12 -6.24
CA LYS A 102 4.61 -11.34 -6.93
C LYS A 102 5.87 -11.18 -6.09
N ALA A 103 5.73 -10.94 -4.79
CA ALA A 103 6.86 -10.86 -3.87
C ALA A 103 7.64 -12.20 -3.82
N LYS A 104 6.94 -13.34 -3.81
CA LYS A 104 7.58 -14.66 -3.88
C LYS A 104 8.33 -14.86 -5.19
N GLU A 105 7.69 -14.51 -6.33
CA GLU A 105 8.31 -14.61 -7.66
C GLU A 105 9.59 -13.77 -7.76
N LEU A 106 9.62 -12.60 -7.12
CA LEU A 106 10.78 -11.71 -7.07
C LEU A 106 11.85 -12.15 -6.06
N GLY A 107 11.62 -13.22 -5.31
CA GLY A 107 12.59 -13.79 -4.37
C GLY A 107 12.58 -13.20 -2.98
N PHE A 108 11.59 -12.38 -2.62
CA PHE A 108 11.46 -11.89 -1.26
C PHE A 108 11.09 -13.02 -0.28
N LEU A 109 11.65 -12.96 0.92
CA LEU A 109 11.45 -14.00 1.95
C LEU A 109 10.31 -13.68 2.91
N ALA A 110 9.94 -12.41 3.00
CA ALA A 110 8.88 -11.91 3.87
C ALA A 110 8.35 -10.58 3.32
N MET A 111 7.21 -10.15 3.86
CA MET A 111 6.65 -8.82 3.60
C MET A 111 6.33 -8.13 4.92
N GLN A 112 6.70 -6.86 5.01
CA GLN A 112 6.49 -6.04 6.20
C GLN A 112 5.84 -4.71 5.84
N PHE A 113 4.80 -4.35 6.58
CA PHE A 113 4.21 -3.01 6.57
C PHE A 113 4.73 -2.24 7.78
N ASN A 114 5.29 -1.06 7.55
CA ASN A 114 5.94 -0.28 8.61
C ASN A 114 4.95 0.58 9.39
N ILE A 115 3.87 1.01 8.75
CA ILE A 115 2.89 1.91 9.34
C ILE A 115 1.49 1.46 8.93
N VAL A 116 0.83 0.73 9.80
CA VAL A 116 -0.60 0.43 9.68
C VAL A 116 -1.31 1.20 10.78
N VAL A 117 -2.07 2.21 10.41
CA VAL A 117 -2.73 3.10 11.37
C VAL A 117 -3.70 2.31 12.23
N SER A 118 -3.58 2.42 13.56
CA SER A 118 -4.36 1.58 14.50
C SER A 118 -5.87 1.78 14.39
N THR A 119 -6.30 2.93 13.89
CA THR A 119 -7.73 3.23 13.66
C THR A 119 -8.26 2.71 12.33
N ASN A 120 -7.38 2.25 11.44
CA ASN A 120 -7.76 1.67 10.15
C ASN A 120 -8.15 0.19 10.31
N LEU A 121 -9.27 -0.06 10.95
CA LEU A 121 -9.74 -1.42 11.26
C LEU A 121 -9.98 -2.28 10.00
N PRO A 122 -10.54 -1.76 8.89
CA PRO A 122 -10.69 -2.55 7.67
C PRO A 122 -9.36 -3.06 7.13
N ALA A 123 -8.31 -2.24 7.14
CA ALA A 123 -6.99 -2.64 6.68
C ALA A 123 -6.38 -3.72 7.59
N ILE A 124 -6.43 -3.52 8.90
CA ILE A 124 -5.92 -4.49 9.87
C ILE A 124 -6.61 -5.85 9.70
N LYS A 125 -7.92 -5.86 9.54
CA LYS A 125 -8.71 -7.07 9.29
C LYS A 125 -8.30 -7.75 7.99
N LEU A 126 -8.12 -6.97 6.92
CA LEU A 126 -7.67 -7.46 5.62
C LEU A 126 -6.30 -8.12 5.71
N TRP A 127 -5.33 -7.46 6.33
CA TRP A 127 -3.97 -7.98 6.47
C TRP A 127 -3.92 -9.24 7.32
N LYS A 128 -4.67 -9.30 8.41
CA LYS A 128 -4.81 -10.52 9.22
C LYS A 128 -5.42 -11.67 8.41
N LYS A 129 -6.42 -11.40 7.59
CA LYS A 129 -7.03 -12.40 6.70
C LYS A 129 -6.02 -12.94 5.68
N LEU A 130 -5.09 -12.11 5.22
CA LEU A 130 -4.00 -12.51 4.32
C LEU A 130 -2.81 -13.16 5.03
N GLY A 131 -2.88 -13.32 6.36
CA GLY A 131 -1.88 -14.02 7.16
C GLY A 131 -0.79 -13.15 7.77
N PHE A 132 -0.95 -11.82 7.76
CA PHE A 132 -0.07 -10.91 8.47
C PHE A 132 -0.37 -10.92 9.97
N ARG A 133 0.66 -10.68 10.77
CA ARG A 133 0.56 -10.49 12.22
C ARG A 133 1.19 -9.17 12.63
N ILE A 134 0.72 -8.60 13.71
CA ILE A 134 1.33 -7.42 14.32
C ILE A 134 2.58 -7.88 15.06
N ILE A 135 3.74 -7.29 14.73
CA ILE A 135 5.03 -7.58 15.37
C ILE A 135 5.54 -6.43 16.22
N GLY A 136 4.92 -5.27 16.13
CA GLY A 136 5.31 -4.10 16.91
C GLY A 136 4.29 -2.98 16.80
N THR A 137 4.44 -2.01 17.70
CA THR A 137 3.60 -0.82 17.77
C THR A 137 4.51 0.40 17.92
N THR A 138 4.28 1.42 17.10
CA THR A 138 4.88 2.74 17.30
C THR A 138 3.86 3.57 18.07
N PRO A 139 4.13 3.89 19.36
CA PRO A 139 3.20 4.71 20.14
C PRO A 139 3.07 6.09 19.51
N LYS A 140 1.83 6.55 19.34
CA LYS A 140 1.52 7.86 18.74
C LYS A 140 2.20 8.10 17.38
N GLY A 141 2.36 7.05 16.61
CA GLY A 141 3.13 7.08 15.35
C GLY A 141 2.41 7.73 14.17
N PHE A 142 1.14 8.08 14.30
CA PHE A 142 0.35 8.69 13.24
C PHE A 142 -0.52 9.83 13.76
N LYS A 143 -0.52 10.96 13.05
CA LYS A 143 -1.32 12.14 13.38
C LYS A 143 -2.68 12.04 12.65
N HIS A 144 -3.68 11.54 13.36
CA HIS A 144 -5.04 11.44 12.84
C HIS A 144 -5.72 12.83 12.85
N PRO A 145 -6.48 13.20 11.79
CA PRO A 145 -7.08 14.54 11.69
C PRO A 145 -8.12 14.83 12.77
N GLU A 146 -8.82 13.82 13.28
CA GLU A 146 -9.87 13.96 14.29
C GLU A 146 -9.49 13.42 15.67
N LYS A 147 -8.70 12.33 15.69
CA LYS A 147 -8.37 11.61 16.95
C LYS A 147 -7.03 12.00 17.57
N GLY A 148 -6.29 12.93 16.94
CA GLY A 148 -4.96 13.32 17.39
C GLY A 148 -3.91 12.24 17.12
N LEU A 149 -2.91 12.13 17.98
CA LEU A 149 -1.85 11.14 17.82
C LEU A 149 -2.37 9.75 18.20
N VAL A 150 -2.37 8.84 17.24
CA VAL A 150 -2.77 7.44 17.41
C VAL A 150 -1.58 6.52 17.14
N ASP A 151 -1.65 5.29 17.66
CA ASP A 151 -0.63 4.29 17.42
C ASP A 151 -0.62 3.84 15.96
N SER A 152 0.54 3.38 15.49
CA SER A 152 0.67 2.65 14.25
C SER A 152 1.30 1.28 14.51
N PHE A 153 0.88 0.28 13.73
CA PHE A 153 1.37 -1.08 13.84
C PHE A 153 2.40 -1.40 12.77
N ILE A 154 3.34 -2.27 13.12
CA ILE A 154 4.21 -2.96 12.17
C ILE A 154 3.61 -4.34 11.97
N MET A 155 3.28 -4.71 10.74
CA MET A 155 2.71 -6.01 10.40
C MET A 155 3.65 -6.79 9.50
N PHE A 156 3.68 -8.11 9.67
CA PHE A 156 4.68 -8.97 9.04
C PHE A 156 4.07 -10.30 8.61
N LYS A 157 4.56 -10.82 7.47
CA LYS A 157 4.22 -12.15 6.97
C LYS A 157 5.44 -12.82 6.35
N ASN A 158 5.74 -14.06 6.76
CA ASN A 158 6.66 -14.93 6.03
C ASN A 158 6.07 -15.34 4.68
N LEU A 159 6.88 -15.40 3.64
CA LEU A 159 6.48 -15.80 2.29
C LEU A 159 6.88 -17.24 1.96
N LYS A 160 7.63 -17.88 2.82
CA LYS A 160 8.03 -19.29 2.68
C LYS A 160 7.00 -20.22 3.28
#